data_08d216b1e2af5c8e9ebb7f9fc23d694b
#
_entry.id   08d216b1e2af5c8e9ebb7f9fc23d694b
#
_cell.length_a   1.000
_cell.length_b   1.000
_cell.length_c   1.000
_cell.angle_alpha   90.00
_cell.angle_beta   90.00
_cell.angle_gamma   90.00
#
_symmetry.space_group_name_H-M   'P 1'
#
loop_
_entity.id
_entity.type
_entity.pdbx_description
1 polymer ?
#
loop_
_entity_poly.entity_id
_entity_poly.type
_entity_poly.pdbx_seq_one_letter_code
_entity_poly.pdbx_strand_id
1 'polypeptide(L)' 'MAVPFHPPVKRSVEIAGHKTSISLEPVFWDMLKERAAADGVPINALVARIDAERLEAENPPGLAGAIRVWLVSTKP' A
#
# COMPACT_ATOMS: atom_id res chain seq x y z
N MET A 1 -10.66 6.95 22.86
CA MET A 1 -10.34 7.10 21.42
C MET A 1 -11.07 6.03 20.63
N ALA A 2 -11.80 6.45 19.60
CA ALA A 2 -12.54 5.50 18.76
C ALA A 2 -11.61 4.85 17.74
N VAL A 3 -11.76 3.54 17.54
CA VAL A 3 -11.03 2.84 16.49
C VAL A 3 -11.75 3.13 15.16
N PRO A 4 -11.03 3.56 14.11
CA PRO A 4 -11.65 3.95 12.84
C PRO A 4 -11.99 2.74 11.96
N PHE A 5 -12.91 1.90 12.44
CA PHE A 5 -13.38 0.77 11.65
C PHE A 5 -14.10 1.25 10.40
N HIS A 6 -13.71 0.71 9.25
CA HIS A 6 -14.31 1.06 7.98
C HIS A 6 -14.00 -0.05 6.96
N PRO A 7 -14.95 -0.39 6.08
CA PRO A 7 -14.67 -1.35 5.01
C PRO A 7 -13.54 -0.86 4.10
N PRO A 8 -12.82 -1.76 3.44
CA PRO A 8 -11.80 -1.37 2.47
C PRO A 8 -12.38 -0.47 1.39
N VAL A 9 -11.60 0.54 1.00
CA VAL A 9 -11.95 1.46 -0.09
C VAL A 9 -11.11 1.10 -1.31
N LYS A 10 -11.78 0.88 -2.44
CA LYS A 10 -11.13 0.50 -3.68
C LYS A 10 -10.65 1.74 -4.44
N ARG A 11 -9.39 1.75 -4.83
CA ARG A 11 -8.81 2.82 -5.65
C ARG A 11 -7.93 2.21 -6.72
N SER A 12 -7.85 2.89 -7.88
CA SER A 12 -6.95 2.51 -8.96
C SER A 12 -5.58 3.11 -8.72
N VAL A 13 -4.55 2.29 -8.86
CA VAL A 13 -3.16 2.72 -8.76
C VAL A 13 -2.44 2.21 -10.01
N GLU A 14 -1.57 3.05 -10.58
CA GLU A 14 -0.80 2.65 -11.75
C GLU A 14 0.53 2.05 -11.32
N ILE A 15 0.81 0.83 -11.77
CA ILE A 15 2.03 0.11 -11.46
C ILE A 15 2.64 -0.39 -12.76
N ALA A 16 3.87 0.05 -13.05
CA ALA A 16 4.59 -0.35 -14.26
C ALA A 16 3.77 -0.18 -15.54
N GLY A 17 3.02 0.91 -15.63
CA GLY A 17 2.20 1.22 -16.81
C GLY A 17 0.84 0.54 -16.83
N HIS A 18 0.49 -0.24 -15.81
CA HIS A 18 -0.80 -0.92 -15.72
C HIS A 18 -1.62 -0.39 -14.56
N LYS A 19 -2.91 -0.20 -14.79
CA LYS A 19 -3.83 0.18 -13.71
C LYS A 19 -4.25 -1.05 -12.95
N THR A 20 -4.12 -0.98 -11.63
CA THR A 20 -4.50 -2.06 -10.72
C THR A 20 -5.44 -1.51 -9.67
N SER A 21 -6.53 -2.21 -9.39
CA SER A 21 -7.44 -1.84 -8.32
C SER A 21 -6.96 -2.45 -7.02
N ILE A 22 -6.86 -1.62 -5.98
CA ILE A 22 -6.41 -2.04 -4.65
C ILE A 22 -7.46 -1.61 -3.65
N SER A 23 -7.84 -2.50 -2.75
CA SER A 23 -8.80 -2.20 -1.68
C SER A 23 -8.06 -2.16 -0.35
N LEU A 24 -8.04 -1.00 0.28
CA LEU A 24 -7.42 -0.79 1.58
C LEU A 24 -8.37 0.01 2.47
N GLU A 25 -8.38 -0.30 3.75
CA GLU A 25 -9.09 0.52 4.71
C GLU A 25 -8.53 1.94 4.70
N PRO A 26 -9.36 2.97 4.97
CA PRO A 26 -8.89 4.36 4.95
C PRO A 26 -7.64 4.61 5.78
N VAL A 27 -7.50 3.95 6.93
CA VAL A 27 -6.32 4.10 7.78
C VAL A 27 -5.04 3.70 7.04
N PHE A 28 -5.10 2.66 6.21
CA PHE A 28 -3.94 2.23 5.44
C PHE A 28 -3.70 3.14 4.23
N TRP A 29 -4.75 3.69 3.61
CA TRP A 29 -4.56 4.70 2.57
C TRP A 29 -3.87 5.94 3.13
N ASP A 30 -4.25 6.36 4.33
CA ASP A 30 -3.62 7.52 4.97
C ASP A 30 -2.16 7.24 5.31
N MET A 31 -1.84 6.07 5.85
CA MET A 31 -0.47 5.67 6.13
C MET A 31 0.38 5.63 4.86
N LEU A 32 -0.20 5.12 3.77
CA LEU A 32 0.48 5.04 2.49
C LEU A 32 0.80 6.44 1.93
N LYS A 33 -0.16 7.35 2.02
CA LYS A 33 0.03 8.74 1.60
C LYS A 33 1.12 9.43 2.41
N GLU A 34 1.09 9.28 3.74
CA GLU A 34 2.08 9.87 4.63
C GLU A 34 3.48 9.35 4.34
N ARG A 35 3.59 8.05 4.11
CA ARG A 35 4.86 7.43 3.83
C ARG A 35 5.42 7.87 2.48
N ALA A 36 4.58 7.95 1.45
CA ALA A 36 4.99 8.44 0.14
C ALA A 36 5.46 9.90 0.23
N ALA A 37 4.73 10.73 0.97
CA ALA A 37 5.10 12.13 1.17
C ALA A 37 6.45 12.23 1.91
N ALA A 38 6.65 11.42 2.94
CA ALA A 38 7.91 11.40 3.69
C ALA A 38 9.09 11.01 2.81
N ASP A 39 8.87 10.07 1.89
CA ASP A 39 9.91 9.61 0.96
C ASP A 39 10.05 10.52 -0.27
N GLY A 40 9.19 11.52 -0.41
CA GLY A 40 9.23 12.43 -1.55
C GLY A 40 8.85 11.80 -2.88
N VAL A 41 8.00 10.77 -2.85
CA VAL A 41 7.58 10.05 -4.07
C VAL A 41 6.07 10.01 -4.18
N PRO A 42 5.51 9.86 -5.40
CA PRO A 42 4.07 9.66 -5.54
C PRO A 42 3.66 8.28 -5.02
N ILE A 43 2.39 8.15 -4.67
CA ILE A 43 1.85 6.88 -4.16
C ILE A 43 2.12 5.74 -5.13
N ASN A 44 1.94 5.97 -6.43
CA ASN A 44 2.20 4.96 -7.46
C ASN A 44 3.62 4.37 -7.36
N ALA A 45 4.60 5.23 -7.15
CA ALA A 45 6.00 4.80 -7.05
C ALA A 45 6.23 3.96 -5.80
N LEU A 46 5.62 4.35 -4.68
CA LEU A 46 5.74 3.59 -3.44
C LEU A 46 5.07 2.23 -3.57
N VAL A 47 3.87 2.18 -4.15
CA VAL A 47 3.17 0.91 -4.37
C VAL A 47 3.95 0.00 -5.30
N ALA A 48 4.57 0.56 -6.35
CA ALA A 48 5.40 -0.23 -7.26
C ALA A 48 6.61 -0.84 -6.53
N ARG A 49 7.21 -0.10 -5.61
CA ARG A 49 8.32 -0.61 -4.79
C ARG A 49 7.86 -1.75 -3.88
N ILE A 50 6.71 -1.58 -3.24
CA ILE A 50 6.15 -2.63 -2.38
C ILE A 50 5.81 -3.88 -3.21
N ASP A 51 5.26 -3.68 -4.40
CA ASP A 51 4.92 -4.78 -5.30
C ASP A 51 6.17 -5.58 -5.70
N ALA A 52 7.26 -4.89 -6.01
CA ALA A 52 8.53 -5.53 -6.35
C ALA A 52 9.05 -6.37 -5.17
N GLU A 53 9.00 -5.83 -3.95
CA GLU A 53 9.43 -6.56 -2.76
C GLU A 53 8.52 -7.76 -2.49
N ARG A 54 7.23 -7.61 -2.70
CA ARG A 54 6.25 -8.69 -2.55
C ARG A 54 6.62 -9.88 -3.45
N LEU A 55 6.95 -9.58 -4.70
CA LEU A 55 7.26 -10.62 -5.68
C LEU A 55 8.56 -11.37 -5.39
N GLU A 56 9.43 -10.84 -4.53
CA GLU A 56 10.64 -11.53 -4.09
C GLU A 56 10.36 -12.56 -3.00
N ALA A 57 9.19 -12.52 -2.39
CA ALA A 57 8.84 -13.48 -1.34
C ALA A 57 8.64 -14.87 -1.94
N GLU A 58 8.96 -15.89 -1.17
CA GLU A 58 8.83 -17.30 -1.61
C GLU A 58 7.39 -17.63 -1.97
N ASN A 59 6.44 -17.15 -1.16
CA ASN A 59 5.01 -17.30 -1.43
C ASN A 59 4.37 -15.91 -1.38
N PRO A 60 4.40 -15.16 -2.50
CA PRO A 60 3.92 -13.78 -2.47
C PRO A 60 2.46 -13.65 -2.05
N PRO A 61 2.15 -12.81 -1.06
CA PRO A 61 0.76 -12.52 -0.70
C PRO A 61 0.12 -11.63 -1.76
N GLY A 62 -1.20 -11.42 -1.67
CA GLY A 62 -1.86 -10.44 -2.50
C GLY A 62 -1.32 -9.04 -2.21
N LEU A 63 -1.44 -8.13 -3.18
CA LEU A 63 -0.85 -6.80 -3.08
C LEU A 63 -1.42 -5.99 -1.91
N ALA A 64 -2.73 -6.00 -1.71
CA ALA A 64 -3.33 -5.27 -0.59
C ALA A 64 -2.80 -5.75 0.76
N GLY A 65 -2.71 -7.07 0.95
CA GLY A 65 -2.14 -7.64 2.15
C GLY A 65 -0.67 -7.28 2.32
N ALA A 66 0.09 -7.31 1.22
CA ALA A 66 1.50 -6.94 1.25
C ALA A 66 1.68 -5.47 1.67
N ILE A 67 0.84 -4.58 1.17
CA ILE A 67 0.90 -3.16 1.54
C ILE A 67 0.65 -2.99 3.04
N ARG A 68 -0.38 -3.66 3.58
CA ARG A 68 -0.68 -3.58 5.01
C ARG A 68 0.50 -4.06 5.87
N VAL A 69 1.07 -5.20 5.52
CA VAL A 69 2.21 -5.75 6.25
C VAL A 69 3.41 -4.83 6.13
N TRP A 70 3.68 -4.34 4.93
CA TRP A 70 4.82 -3.44 4.69
C TRP A 70 4.72 -2.17 5.54
N LEU A 71 3.53 -1.55 5.56
CA LEU A 71 3.31 -0.31 6.30
C LEU A 71 3.54 -0.47 7.81
N VAL A 72 3.08 -1.56 8.40
CA VAL A 72 3.24 -1.77 9.83
C VAL A 72 4.62 -2.32 10.19
N SER A 73 5.32 -2.94 9.26
CA SER A 73 6.63 -3.55 9.49
C SER A 73 7.80 -2.59 9.24
N THR A 74 7.59 -1.55 8.44
CA THR A 74 8.64 -0.61 8.05
C THR A 74 8.39 0.78 8.63
N LYS A 75 8.05 0.84 9.91
CA LYS A 75 7.84 2.14 10.57
C LYS A 75 9.11 2.96 10.53
N PRO A 76 8.98 4.28 10.30
CA PRO A 76 10.11 5.18 10.32
C PRO A 76 10.69 5.30 11.72
#